data_5e0d44064f7184b766b34410479351d9
#
_entry.id   5e0d44064f7184b766b34410479351d9
#
_cell.length_a   1.000
_cell.length_b   1.000
_cell.length_c   1.000
_cell.angle_alpha   90.00
_cell.angle_beta   90.00
_cell.angle_gamma   90.00
#
_symmetry.space_group_name_H-M   'P 1'
#
loop_
_entity.id
_entity.type
_entity.pdbx_description
1 polymer ?
#
loop_
_entity_poly.entity_id
_entity_poly.type
_entity_poly.pdbx_seq_one_letter_code
_entity_poly.pdbx_strand_id
1 'polypeptide(L)'
;MVDFKFVRKSRIGFLLIHGLSGTPMELRYVAQRLEREGHTVYCPLLDGHSGGTKTLGASRWQDWYASVERAHEKLRTVCETVIVGGISAGGILSLILAARRPDQVSGLVLYAPTLRHDGWARHCPT
;
A
#
# COMPACT_ATOMS: atom_id res chain seq x y z
N MET A 1 2.23 7.28 -14.39
CA MET A 1 1.48 7.30 -13.12
C MET A 1 2.43 7.58 -11.98
N VAL A 2 2.08 8.48 -11.14
CA VAL A 2 2.87 8.90 -9.98
C VAL A 2 2.11 8.59 -8.69
N ASP A 3 2.81 8.66 -7.57
CA ASP A 3 2.19 8.64 -6.24
C ASP A 3 1.17 9.77 -6.13
N PHE A 4 0.19 9.59 -5.27
CA PHE A 4 -0.55 10.75 -4.80
C PHE A 4 -0.64 10.75 -3.27
N LYS A 5 -0.69 11.95 -2.71
CA LYS A 5 -0.83 12.15 -1.28
C LYS A 5 -1.59 13.43 -0.99
N PHE A 6 -2.39 13.38 0.05
CA PHE A 6 -3.09 14.53 0.59
C PHE A 6 -2.52 14.81 1.97
N VAL A 7 -1.85 15.95 2.12
CA VAL A 7 -1.25 16.36 3.41
C VAL A 7 -2.16 17.35 4.10
N ARG A 8 -2.58 17.02 5.31
CA ARG A 8 -3.39 17.87 6.16
C ARG A 8 -2.70 18.04 7.50
N LYS A 9 -3.07 19.06 8.26
CA LYS A 9 -2.70 19.17 9.68
C LYS A 9 -3.53 18.14 10.45
N SER A 10 -3.10 16.90 10.40
CA SER A 10 -3.76 15.78 11.06
C SER A 10 -2.74 14.95 11.81
N ARG A 11 -3.14 14.47 12.99
CA ARG A 11 -2.34 13.53 13.78
C ARG A 11 -2.36 12.13 13.17
N ILE A 12 -3.37 11.83 12.34
CA ILE A 12 -3.58 10.51 11.76
C ILE A 12 -3.26 10.54 10.27
N GLY A 13 -2.35 9.67 9.86
CA GLY A 13 -2.02 9.42 8.48
C GLY A 13 -2.44 8.02 8.05
N PHE A 14 -2.90 7.92 6.81
CA PHE A 14 -3.25 6.65 6.16
C PHE A 14 -2.26 6.35 5.05
N LEU A 15 -1.60 5.22 5.15
CA LEU A 15 -0.75 4.67 4.10
C LEU A 15 -1.54 3.57 3.40
N LEU A 16 -1.90 3.78 2.13
CA LEU A 16 -2.75 2.86 1.37
C LEU A 16 -1.98 2.29 0.18
N ILE A 17 -1.91 0.96 0.12
CA ILE A 17 -1.08 0.21 -0.82
C ILE A 17 -1.95 -0.50 -1.84
N HIS A 18 -1.67 -0.24 -3.14
CA HIS A 18 -2.39 -0.89 -4.24
C HIS A 18 -1.98 -2.35 -4.43
N GLY A 19 -2.76 -3.08 -5.24
CA GLY A 19 -2.48 -4.47 -5.56
C GLY A 19 -1.39 -4.66 -6.61
N LEU A 20 -0.98 -5.90 -6.78
CA LEU A 20 -0.03 -6.31 -7.83
C LEU A 20 -0.62 -5.98 -9.19
N SER A 21 0.22 -5.46 -10.10
CA SER A 21 -0.16 -4.95 -11.41
C SER A 21 -1.17 -3.79 -11.41
N GLY A 22 -1.52 -3.29 -10.23
CA GLY A 22 -2.38 -2.11 -10.09
C GLY A 22 -1.61 -0.81 -9.99
N THR A 23 -2.31 0.24 -9.61
CA THR A 23 -1.76 1.58 -9.40
C THR A 23 -2.45 2.25 -8.21
N PRO A 24 -1.92 3.37 -7.69
CA PRO A 24 -2.59 4.13 -6.64
C PRO A 24 -4.03 4.55 -6.99
N MET A 25 -4.38 4.59 -8.26
CA MET A 25 -5.74 4.96 -8.71
C MET A 25 -6.82 4.01 -8.18
N GLU A 26 -6.48 2.78 -7.87
CA GLU A 26 -7.40 1.82 -7.23
C GLU A 26 -7.95 2.33 -5.89
N LEU A 27 -7.15 3.14 -5.21
CA LEU A 27 -7.43 3.64 -3.87
C LEU A 27 -7.92 5.10 -3.86
N ARG A 28 -8.05 5.70 -5.04
CA ARG A 28 -8.39 7.12 -5.19
C ARG A 28 -9.65 7.50 -4.43
N TYR A 29 -10.71 6.73 -4.57
CA TYR A 29 -11.99 7.04 -3.94
C TYR A 29 -11.88 7.05 -2.42
N VAL A 30 -11.25 6.01 -1.86
CA VAL A 30 -11.03 5.90 -0.41
C VAL A 30 -10.14 7.04 0.08
N ALA A 31 -9.05 7.29 -0.64
CA ALA A 31 -8.11 8.36 -0.29
C ALA A 31 -8.76 9.73 -0.26
N GLN A 32 -9.56 10.05 -1.27
CA GLN A 32 -10.30 11.32 -1.33
C GLN A 32 -11.32 11.44 -0.19
N ARG A 33 -11.96 10.34 0.17
CA ARG A 33 -12.92 10.33 1.27
C ARG A 33 -12.24 10.59 2.60
N LEU A 34 -11.11 9.94 2.86
CA LEU A 34 -10.31 10.16 4.06
C LEU A 34 -9.76 11.59 4.12
N GLU A 35 -9.32 12.12 2.99
CA GLU A 35 -8.85 13.49 2.90
C GLU A 35 -9.95 14.49 3.25
N ARG A 36 -11.17 14.28 2.79
CA ARG A 36 -12.32 15.12 3.11
C ARG A 36 -12.66 15.10 4.59
N GLU A 37 -12.39 14.00 5.27
CA GLU A 37 -12.54 13.90 6.73
C GLU A 37 -11.37 14.52 7.50
N GLY A 38 -10.42 15.13 6.80
CA GLY A 38 -9.31 15.88 7.40
C GLY A 38 -8.05 15.07 7.67
N HIS A 39 -7.95 13.85 7.13
CA HIS A 39 -6.78 13.00 7.34
C HIS A 39 -5.71 13.22 6.28
N THR A 40 -4.47 12.95 6.64
CA THR A 40 -3.36 12.85 5.69
C THR A 40 -3.38 11.46 5.07
N VAL A 41 -3.26 11.38 3.75
CA VAL A 41 -3.28 10.12 3.02
C VAL A 41 -2.11 10.06 2.06
N TYR A 42 -1.43 8.94 2.03
CA TYR A 42 -0.38 8.68 1.08
C TYR A 42 -0.61 7.33 0.38
N CYS A 43 -0.66 7.36 -0.93
CA CYS A 43 -0.83 6.18 -1.78
C CYS A 43 0.39 6.07 -2.70
N PRO A 44 1.44 5.36 -2.30
CA PRO A 44 2.64 5.24 -3.11
C PRO A 44 2.41 4.35 -4.33
N LEU A 45 3.11 4.65 -5.41
CA LEU A 45 3.27 3.73 -6.54
C LEU A 45 4.39 2.76 -6.19
N LEU A 46 4.09 1.46 -6.20
CA LEU A 46 5.08 0.43 -5.92
C LEU A 46 6.11 0.35 -7.05
N ASP A 47 7.36 0.09 -6.71
CA ASP A 47 8.41 -0.10 -7.70
C ASP A 47 8.01 -1.14 -8.74
N GLY A 48 8.36 -0.90 -10.00
CA GLY A 48 8.03 -1.80 -11.11
C GLY A 48 6.61 -1.67 -11.66
N HIS A 49 5.75 -0.84 -11.08
CA HIS A 49 4.35 -0.70 -11.50
C HIS A 49 4.09 0.49 -12.45
N SER A 50 5.14 1.20 -12.86
CA SER A 50 4.99 2.38 -13.75
C SER A 50 5.22 2.08 -15.23
N GLY A 51 5.78 0.93 -15.59
CA GLY A 51 6.27 0.64 -16.94
C GLY A 51 5.67 -0.61 -17.60
N GLY A 52 4.53 -1.10 -17.13
CA GLY A 52 3.88 -2.28 -17.69
C GLY A 52 4.51 -3.61 -17.26
N THR A 53 4.17 -4.69 -17.98
CA THR A 53 4.51 -6.06 -17.57
C THR A 53 6.01 -6.37 -17.53
N LYS A 54 6.81 -5.75 -18.40
CA LYS A 54 8.26 -5.93 -18.41
C LYS A 54 8.91 -5.38 -17.14
N THR A 55 8.53 -4.17 -16.75
CA THR A 55 9.05 -3.51 -15.55
C THR A 55 8.59 -4.26 -14.30
N LEU A 56 7.34 -4.69 -14.29
CA LEU A 56 6.79 -5.49 -13.20
C LEU A 56 7.52 -6.83 -13.07
N GLY A 57 7.77 -7.52 -14.19
CA GLY A 57 8.47 -8.80 -14.20
C GLY A 57 9.93 -8.71 -13.73
N ALA A 58 10.57 -7.56 -13.90
CA ALA A 58 11.93 -7.30 -13.41
C ALA A 58 11.97 -6.93 -11.93
N SER A 59 10.85 -6.56 -11.33
CA SER A 59 10.76 -6.19 -9.92
C SER A 59 10.43 -7.40 -9.04
N ARG A 60 10.78 -7.30 -7.77
CA ARG A 60 10.54 -8.33 -6.77
C ARG A 60 9.69 -7.78 -5.64
N TRP A 61 9.10 -8.64 -4.84
CA TRP A 61 8.31 -8.20 -3.68
C TRP A 61 9.13 -7.36 -2.69
N GLN A 62 10.44 -7.58 -2.61
CA GLN A 62 11.33 -6.78 -1.76
C GLN A 62 11.41 -5.33 -2.25
N ASP A 63 11.38 -5.12 -3.56
CA ASP A 63 11.35 -3.78 -4.16
C ASP A 63 10.02 -3.09 -3.85
N TRP A 64 8.93 -3.82 -3.93
CA TRP A 64 7.60 -3.31 -3.58
C TRP A 64 7.53 -2.95 -2.10
N TYR A 65 8.05 -3.82 -1.25
CA TYR A 65 8.10 -3.58 0.18
C TYR A 65 8.98 -2.36 0.51
N ALA A 66 10.11 -2.20 -0.16
CA ALA A 66 10.97 -1.02 0.02
C ALA A 66 10.21 0.29 -0.31
N SER A 67 9.35 0.27 -1.33
CA SER A 67 8.47 1.41 -1.65
C SER A 67 7.53 1.72 -0.48
N VAL A 68 6.98 0.68 0.15
CA VAL A 68 6.09 0.82 1.31
C VAL A 68 6.85 1.41 2.51
N GLU A 69 8.04 0.93 2.79
CA GLU A 69 8.87 1.45 3.89
C GLU A 69 9.20 2.93 3.69
N ARG A 70 9.61 3.32 2.49
CA ARG A 70 9.93 4.72 2.17
C ARG A 70 8.71 5.62 2.37
N ALA A 71 7.55 5.18 1.91
CA ALA A 71 6.31 5.93 2.05
C ALA A 71 5.88 6.04 3.52
N HIS A 72 6.04 4.98 4.29
CA HIS A 72 5.76 4.96 5.72
C HIS A 72 6.65 5.95 6.48
N GLU A 73 7.94 5.95 6.21
CA GLU A 73 8.88 6.89 6.84
C GLU A 73 8.52 8.33 6.53
N LYS A 74 8.17 8.64 5.27
CA LYS A 74 7.72 9.98 4.89
C LYS A 74 6.45 10.38 5.64
N LEU A 75 5.49 9.49 5.76
CA LEU A 75 4.24 9.78 6.43
C LEU A 75 4.44 10.03 7.92
N ARG A 76 5.35 9.30 8.55
CA ARG A 76 5.68 9.49 9.97
C ARG A 76 6.34 10.83 10.29
N THR A 77 6.91 11.52 9.31
CA THR A 77 7.45 12.87 9.54
C THR A 77 6.37 13.91 9.73
N VAL A 78 5.15 13.64 9.30
CA VAL A 78 4.01 14.60 9.34
C VAL A 78 2.82 14.11 10.17
N CYS A 79 2.80 12.84 10.56
CA CYS A 79 1.73 12.25 11.35
C CYS A 79 2.27 11.46 12.53
N GLU A 80 1.60 11.60 13.68
CA GLU A 80 1.96 10.86 14.91
C GLU A 80 1.45 9.42 14.86
N THR A 81 0.25 9.24 14.30
CA THR A 81 -0.43 7.95 14.21
C THR A 81 -0.55 7.56 12.75
N VAL A 82 -0.13 6.35 12.42
CA VAL A 82 -0.23 5.83 11.05
C VAL A 82 -1.06 4.55 11.02
N ILE A 83 -2.09 4.58 10.17
CA ILE A 83 -2.90 3.41 9.84
C ILE A 83 -2.48 2.98 8.44
N VAL A 84 -2.20 1.71 8.28
CA VAL A 84 -1.74 1.13 7.02
C VAL A 84 -2.80 0.19 6.48
N GLY A 85 -3.02 0.25 5.19
CA GLY A 85 -3.98 -0.64 4.55
C GLY A 85 -3.62 -0.91 3.10
N GLY A 86 -4.27 -1.90 2.52
CA GLY A 86 -4.02 -2.24 1.15
C GLY A 86 -4.98 -3.25 0.57
N ILE A 87 -4.92 -3.38 -0.74
CA ILE A 87 -5.74 -4.30 -1.53
C ILE A 87 -4.85 -5.46 -1.98
N SER A 88 -5.33 -6.70 -1.79
CA SER A 88 -4.67 -7.92 -2.26
C SER A 88 -3.19 -7.97 -1.83
N ALA A 89 -2.24 -7.96 -2.77
CA ALA A 89 -0.81 -7.91 -2.45
C ALA A 89 -0.44 -6.69 -1.58
N GLY A 90 -1.09 -5.55 -1.79
CA GLY A 90 -0.93 -4.38 -0.94
C GLY A 90 -1.29 -4.63 0.51
N GLY A 91 -2.31 -5.45 0.75
CA GLY A 91 -2.67 -5.91 2.09
C GLY A 91 -1.59 -6.77 2.72
N ILE A 92 -0.98 -7.67 1.96
CA ILE A 92 0.14 -8.50 2.44
C ILE A 92 1.35 -7.63 2.80
N LEU A 93 1.71 -6.67 1.95
CA LEU A 93 2.80 -5.74 2.23
C LEU A 93 2.52 -4.90 3.48
N SER A 94 1.27 -4.51 3.70
CA SER A 94 0.84 -3.81 4.91
C SER A 94 1.03 -4.66 6.16
N LEU A 95 0.72 -5.96 6.09
CA LEU A 95 0.95 -6.91 7.18
C LEU A 95 2.43 -7.08 7.49
N ILE A 96 3.27 -7.17 6.46
CA ILE A 96 4.72 -7.27 6.64
C ILE A 96 5.26 -6.02 7.34
N LEU A 97 4.82 -4.84 6.92
CA LEU A 97 5.22 -3.59 7.57
C LEU A 97 4.81 -3.58 9.05
N ALA A 98 3.57 -3.94 9.36
CA ALA A 98 3.09 -3.99 10.73
C ALA A 98 3.86 -5.00 11.58
N ALA A 99 4.21 -6.15 11.02
CA ALA A 99 5.01 -7.16 11.71
C ALA A 99 6.44 -6.69 11.99
N ARG A 100 7.03 -5.93 11.07
CA ARG A 100 8.40 -5.41 11.21
C ARG A 100 8.48 -4.11 12.01
N ARG A 101 7.40 -3.35 12.07
CA ARG A 101 7.32 -2.05 12.75
C ARG A 101 6.10 -1.99 13.68
N PRO A 102 5.97 -2.90 14.65
CA PRO A 102 4.75 -3.00 15.46
C PRO A 102 4.45 -1.73 16.26
N ASP A 103 5.47 -1.00 16.69
CA ASP A 103 5.29 0.24 17.45
C ASP A 103 4.97 1.46 16.57
N GLN A 104 5.02 1.31 15.26
CA GLN A 104 4.88 2.40 14.30
C GLN A 104 3.63 2.29 13.42
N VAL A 105 2.90 1.20 13.53
CA VAL A 105 1.65 0.95 12.80
C VAL A 105 0.54 0.79 13.83
N SER A 106 -0.37 1.75 13.85
CA SER A 106 -1.42 1.82 14.87
C SER A 106 -2.68 1.04 14.50
N GLY A 107 -2.83 0.69 13.22
CA GLY A 107 -3.96 -0.09 12.74
C GLY A 107 -3.73 -0.58 11.32
N LEU A 108 -4.51 -1.59 10.95
CA LEU A 108 -4.48 -2.20 9.62
C LEU A 108 -5.88 -2.27 9.03
N VAL A 109 -5.97 -1.98 7.73
CA VAL A 109 -7.18 -2.17 6.94
C VAL A 109 -6.83 -3.04 5.73
N LEU A 110 -7.37 -4.23 5.69
CA LEU A 110 -7.02 -5.21 4.65
C LEU A 110 -8.23 -5.52 3.77
N TYR A 111 -8.05 -5.31 2.47
CA TYR A 111 -9.05 -5.66 1.46
C TYR A 111 -8.58 -6.88 0.67
N ALA A 112 -9.31 -7.98 0.79
CA ALA A 112 -9.07 -9.23 0.06
C ALA A 112 -7.58 -9.64 0.06
N PRO A 113 -6.92 -9.72 1.22
CA PRO A 113 -5.53 -10.16 1.26
C PRO A 113 -5.44 -11.65 0.90
N THR A 114 -4.53 -12.00 0.00
CA THR A 114 -4.29 -13.39 -0.38
C THR A 114 -3.27 -14.00 0.58
N LEU A 115 -3.75 -14.51 1.70
CA LEU A 115 -2.88 -15.10 2.73
C LEU A 115 -2.47 -16.54 2.41
N ARG A 116 -3.28 -17.23 1.62
CA ARG A 116 -3.02 -18.61 1.22
C ARG A 116 -3.73 -18.90 -0.11
N HIS A 117 -3.03 -19.57 -1.01
CA HIS A 117 -3.66 -20.10 -2.22
C HIS A 117 -4.41 -21.38 -1.89
N ASP A 118 -5.65 -21.47 -2.33
CA ASP A 118 -6.50 -22.66 -2.17
C ASP A 118 -6.16 -23.79 -3.15
N GLY A 119 -5.18 -23.55 -4.02
CA GLY A 119 -4.76 -24.51 -5.03
C GLY A 119 -5.50 -24.39 -6.36
N TRP A 120 -6.56 -23.62 -6.43
CA TRP A 120 -7.35 -23.46 -7.65
C TRP A 120 -6.52 -22.92 -8.82
N ALA A 121 -5.69 -21.94 -8.56
CA ALA A 121 -4.83 -21.35 -9.59
C ALA A 121 -3.73 -22.30 -10.12
N ARG A 122 -3.45 -23.40 -9.43
CA ARG A 122 -2.43 -24.37 -9.84
C ARG A 122 -2.91 -25.30 -10.97
N HIS A 123 -4.20 -25.26 -11.27
CA HIS A 123 -4.83 -26.13 -12.27
C HIS A 123 -5.22 -25.39 -13.54
N CYS A 124 -4.89 -24.10 -13.67
CA CYS A 124 -5.02 -23.39 -14.93
C CYS A 124 -3.83 -23.76 -15.82
N PRO A 125 -4.05 -24.50 -16.91
CA PRO A 125 -2.98 -24.71 -17.89
C PRO A 125 -2.63 -23.36 -18.51
N THR A 126 -1.36 -23.06 -18.49
CA THR A 126 -0.78 -21.91 -19.19
C THR A 126 -0.95 -22.01 -20.68
#